data_46a5299010e858f171c4f4142938f1e7
#
_entry.id   46a5299010e858f171c4f4142938f1e7
#
_cell.length_a   1.000
_cell.length_b   1.000
_cell.length_c   1.000
_cell.angle_alpha   90.00
_cell.angle_beta   90.00
_cell.angle_gamma   90.00
#
_symmetry.space_group_name_H-M   'P 1'
#
loop_
_entity.id
_entity.type
_entity.pdbx_description
1 polymer ?
#
loop_
_entity_poly.entity_id
_entity_poly.type
_entity_poly.pdbx_seq_one_letter_code
_entity_poly.pdbx_strand_id
1 'polypeptide(L)'
;MNKKVTEPYLVDALSFTEAESRIIEEMTPFISGEFTVSDIKRANYSELFPCEEDAADRWFKCKLYFITLDEKSGTEKKTATNVLVQAADLRDAIQKLDEGMKGTMADYSIASVSETAIMDVYPYSADESQTDTVGEKANSPAVRNFIQSLPEGCKTTITVGGKKVVVDKTGKDIVVTPEKQSENDT
;
A
#
# COMPACT_ATOMS: atom_id res chain seq x y z
N MET A 1 19.22 -11.98 -29.06
CA MET A 1 19.11 -12.93 -27.93
C MET A 1 18.34 -12.23 -26.81
N ASN A 2 17.13 -12.68 -26.51
CA ASN A 2 16.37 -12.09 -25.39
C ASN A 2 16.96 -12.60 -24.07
N LYS A 3 17.50 -11.69 -23.26
CA LYS A 3 18.06 -12.02 -21.95
C LYS A 3 16.93 -12.00 -20.93
N LYS A 4 16.73 -13.11 -20.22
CA LYS A 4 15.78 -13.15 -19.11
C LYS A 4 16.39 -12.38 -17.94
N VAL A 5 15.68 -11.36 -17.45
CA VAL A 5 16.05 -10.54 -16.31
C VAL A 5 15.06 -10.84 -15.19
N THR A 6 15.54 -10.95 -13.96
CA THR A 6 14.72 -11.15 -12.76
C THR A 6 14.89 -9.94 -11.86
N GLU A 7 13.79 -9.30 -11.51
CA GLU A 7 13.76 -8.11 -10.68
C GLU A 7 12.89 -8.36 -9.45
N PRO A 8 13.38 -8.06 -8.24
CA PRO A 8 12.60 -8.21 -7.02
C PRO A 8 11.79 -6.95 -6.72
N TYR A 9 10.56 -7.16 -6.27
CA TYR A 9 9.63 -6.14 -5.78
C TYR A 9 9.12 -6.53 -4.41
N LEU A 10 8.77 -5.56 -3.58
CA LEU A 10 8.13 -5.77 -2.30
C LEU A 10 6.65 -5.39 -2.40
N VAL A 11 5.77 -6.31 -2.04
CA VAL A 11 4.32 -6.13 -2.10
C VAL A 11 3.72 -6.45 -0.74
N ASP A 12 2.91 -5.57 -0.22
CA ASP A 12 2.11 -5.83 0.97
C ASP A 12 0.83 -6.57 0.58
N ALA A 13 0.63 -7.76 1.13
CA ALA A 13 -0.51 -8.61 0.84
C ALA A 13 -0.81 -9.56 2.00
N LEU A 14 -2.07 -9.96 2.12
CA LEU A 14 -2.51 -10.89 3.16
C LEU A 14 -2.20 -12.36 2.84
N SER A 15 -1.98 -12.67 1.56
CA SER A 15 -1.67 -14.03 1.08
C SER A 15 -0.70 -14.00 -0.10
N PHE A 16 -0.08 -15.16 -0.40
CA PHE A 16 0.76 -15.29 -1.59
C PHE A 16 -0.02 -15.10 -2.90
N THR A 17 -1.26 -15.59 -2.94
CA THR A 17 -2.13 -15.42 -4.11
C THR A 17 -2.47 -13.95 -4.36
N GLU A 18 -2.73 -13.20 -3.31
CA GLU A 18 -2.97 -11.75 -3.39
C GLU A 18 -1.70 -11.01 -3.82
N ALA A 19 -0.54 -11.36 -3.27
CA ALA A 19 0.74 -10.77 -3.65
C ALA A 19 1.03 -10.97 -5.14
N GLU A 20 0.78 -12.18 -5.66
CA GLU A 20 0.94 -12.47 -7.09
C GLU A 20 0.00 -11.63 -7.95
N SER A 21 -1.28 -11.56 -7.60
CA SER A 21 -2.27 -10.76 -8.33
C SER A 21 -1.91 -9.29 -8.33
N ARG A 22 -1.54 -8.74 -7.19
CA ARG A 22 -1.17 -7.33 -7.05
C ARG A 22 0.06 -6.97 -7.88
N ILE A 23 1.13 -7.76 -7.81
CA ILE A 23 2.33 -7.46 -8.59
C ILE A 23 2.08 -7.57 -10.11
N ILE A 24 1.22 -8.48 -10.54
CA ILE A 24 0.83 -8.60 -11.94
C ILE A 24 0.04 -7.36 -12.38
N GLU A 25 -0.91 -6.88 -11.60
CA GLU A 25 -1.67 -5.67 -11.87
C GLU A 25 -0.78 -4.44 -11.95
N GLU A 26 0.12 -4.26 -10.98
CA GLU A 26 1.06 -3.13 -10.93
C GLU A 26 2.06 -3.13 -12.11
N MET A 27 2.54 -4.30 -12.52
CA MET A 27 3.56 -4.41 -13.55
C MET A 27 2.99 -4.39 -14.98
N THR A 28 1.75 -4.77 -15.18
CA THR A 28 1.12 -4.84 -16.50
C THR A 28 1.21 -3.53 -17.31
N PRO A 29 1.03 -2.34 -16.72
CA PRO A 29 1.15 -1.08 -17.46
C PRO A 29 2.59 -0.74 -17.90
N PHE A 30 3.59 -1.28 -17.20
CA PHE A 30 5.00 -0.91 -17.39
C PHE A 30 5.78 -1.89 -18.26
N ILE A 31 5.31 -3.13 -18.38
CA ILE A 31 6.02 -4.19 -19.11
C ILE A 31 5.34 -4.44 -20.46
N SER A 32 6.06 -4.10 -21.55
CA SER A 32 5.64 -4.40 -22.92
C SER A 32 6.10 -5.80 -23.33
N GLY A 33 5.48 -6.84 -22.83
CA GLY A 33 5.84 -8.21 -23.14
C GLY A 33 5.33 -9.21 -22.14
N GLU A 34 5.65 -10.48 -22.35
CA GLU A 34 5.30 -11.53 -21.40
C GLU A 34 6.25 -11.51 -20.20
N PHE A 35 5.70 -11.51 -19.02
CA PHE A 35 6.43 -11.69 -17.78
C PHE A 35 5.75 -12.73 -16.88
N THR A 36 6.48 -13.29 -15.97
CA THR A 36 5.97 -14.29 -15.03
C THR A 36 6.53 -14.02 -13.64
N VAL A 37 5.72 -14.24 -12.62
CA VAL A 37 6.19 -14.26 -11.23
C VAL A 37 6.94 -15.59 -11.03
N SER A 38 8.25 -15.51 -10.79
CA SER A 38 9.10 -16.70 -10.70
C SER A 38 9.21 -17.25 -9.29
N ASP A 39 9.09 -16.41 -8.28
CA ASP A 39 9.19 -16.80 -6.87
C ASP A 39 8.50 -15.76 -5.97
N ILE A 40 7.92 -16.21 -4.86
CA ILE A 40 7.31 -15.35 -3.85
C ILE A 40 7.81 -15.79 -2.48
N LYS A 41 8.41 -14.86 -1.75
CA LYS A 41 8.95 -15.09 -0.40
C LYS A 41 8.43 -14.06 0.58
N ARG A 42 8.26 -14.46 1.82
CA ARG A 42 7.97 -13.50 2.89
C ARG A 42 9.20 -12.66 3.20
N ALA A 43 9.00 -11.35 3.20
CA ALA A 43 9.96 -10.40 3.71
C ALA A 43 9.65 -10.06 5.17
N ASN A 44 10.67 -9.76 5.96
CA ASN A 44 10.54 -9.41 7.36
C ASN A 44 11.04 -7.98 7.57
N TYR A 45 10.22 -7.04 7.16
CA TYR A 45 10.39 -5.61 7.43
C TYR A 45 9.25 -5.16 8.35
N SER A 46 9.59 -4.47 9.44
CA SER A 46 8.59 -3.97 10.39
C SER A 46 8.04 -2.61 9.98
N GLU A 47 8.81 -1.83 9.24
CA GLU A 47 8.44 -0.48 8.83
C GLU A 47 9.09 -0.10 7.50
N LEU A 48 8.41 0.79 6.78
CA LEU A 48 8.86 1.35 5.50
C LEU A 48 8.95 2.86 5.64
N PHE A 49 10.07 3.43 5.19
CA PHE A 49 10.27 4.88 5.09
C PHE A 49 10.41 5.27 3.61
N PRO A 50 9.30 5.52 2.91
CA PRO A 50 9.33 5.98 1.53
C PRO A 50 9.81 7.44 1.46
N CYS A 51 10.32 7.81 0.30
CA CYS A 51 10.76 9.17 0.01
C CYS A 51 10.20 9.63 -1.33
N GLU A 52 9.67 10.85 -1.37
CA GLU A 52 9.10 11.44 -2.59
C GLU A 52 10.14 12.17 -3.46
N GLU A 53 11.41 12.18 -3.04
CA GLU A 53 12.47 12.83 -3.81
C GLU A 53 12.86 11.97 -5.02
N ASP A 54 12.91 12.57 -6.20
CA ASP A 54 13.28 11.89 -7.46
C ASP A 54 14.67 11.25 -7.42
N ALA A 55 15.59 11.77 -6.60
CA ALA A 55 16.91 11.23 -6.41
C ALA A 55 16.95 9.97 -5.54
N ALA A 56 15.90 9.73 -4.76
CA ALA A 56 15.79 8.57 -3.87
C ALA A 56 15.22 7.36 -4.61
N ASP A 57 16.02 6.77 -5.48
CA ASP A 57 15.63 5.67 -6.37
C ASP A 57 16.01 4.27 -5.85
N ARG A 58 16.57 4.19 -4.64
CA ARG A 58 17.07 2.93 -4.06
C ARG A 58 16.44 2.62 -2.73
N TRP A 59 16.39 1.32 -2.41
CA TRP A 59 15.89 0.84 -1.15
C TRP A 59 17.01 0.24 -0.31
N PHE A 60 17.14 0.71 0.93
CA PHE A 60 18.14 0.26 1.89
C PHE A 60 17.51 -0.48 3.04
N LYS A 61 18.04 -1.67 3.32
CA LYS A 61 17.67 -2.45 4.50
C LYS A 61 18.49 -1.98 5.68
N CYS A 62 17.82 -1.48 6.70
CA CYS A 62 18.42 -1.05 7.96
C CYS A 62 18.06 -2.04 9.06
N LYS A 63 19.07 -2.63 9.70
CA LYS A 63 18.90 -3.48 10.87
C LYS A 63 19.10 -2.65 12.11
N LEU A 64 18.08 -2.59 12.95
CA LEU A 64 18.07 -1.87 14.21
C LEU A 64 18.03 -2.84 15.38
N TYR A 65 18.64 -2.44 16.50
CA TYR A 65 18.41 -3.07 17.80
C TYR A 65 17.65 -2.08 18.67
N PHE A 66 16.44 -2.41 19.05
CA PHE A 66 15.73 -1.70 20.11
C PHE A 66 16.22 -2.20 21.46
N ILE A 67 16.54 -1.26 22.33
CA ILE A 67 17.07 -1.50 23.66
C ILE A 67 15.94 -1.27 24.66
N THR A 68 15.53 -2.32 25.34
CA THR A 68 14.50 -2.26 26.39
C THR A 68 15.10 -2.73 27.71
N LEU A 69 14.76 -2.04 28.80
CA LEU A 69 15.16 -2.44 30.14
C LEU A 69 14.12 -3.41 30.71
N ASP A 70 14.55 -4.61 31.08
CA ASP A 70 13.67 -5.52 31.83
C ASP A 70 13.65 -5.07 33.29
N GLU A 71 12.51 -4.52 33.74
CA GLU A 71 12.31 -4.00 35.08
C GLU A 71 12.51 -5.05 36.20
N LYS A 72 12.32 -6.35 35.87
CA LYS A 72 12.46 -7.44 36.83
C LYS A 72 13.89 -7.89 37.06
N SER A 73 14.69 -7.90 35.98
CA SER A 73 16.08 -8.37 36.02
C SER A 73 17.10 -7.24 36.02
N GLY A 74 16.68 -6.00 35.67
CA GLY A 74 17.57 -4.86 35.52
C GLY A 74 18.54 -4.99 34.32
N THR A 75 18.28 -5.94 33.42
CA THR A 75 19.14 -6.22 32.26
C THR A 75 18.57 -5.57 30.99
N GLU A 76 19.47 -5.09 30.13
CA GLU A 76 19.10 -4.60 28.81
C GLU A 76 18.78 -5.78 27.88
N LYS A 77 17.60 -5.71 27.26
CA LYS A 77 17.18 -6.63 26.21
C LYS A 77 17.24 -5.94 24.86
N LYS A 78 17.97 -6.54 23.91
CA LYS A 78 18.08 -6.05 22.54
C LYS A 78 17.18 -6.87 21.60
N THR A 79 16.26 -6.18 20.91
CA THR A 79 15.38 -6.81 19.92
C THR A 79 15.77 -6.34 18.53
N ALA A 80 16.13 -7.28 17.66
CA ALA A 80 16.50 -6.98 16.27
C ALA A 80 15.27 -6.71 15.43
N THR A 81 15.29 -5.63 14.68
CA THR A 81 14.21 -5.21 13.78
C THR A 81 14.80 -4.76 12.46
N ASN A 82 14.15 -5.10 11.35
CA ASN A 82 14.55 -4.62 10.03
C ASN A 82 13.54 -3.60 9.53
N VAL A 83 14.04 -2.49 9.02
CA VAL A 83 13.26 -1.46 8.34
C VAL A 83 13.80 -1.23 6.94
N LEU A 84 12.97 -0.76 6.04
CA LEU A 84 13.34 -0.44 4.67
C LEU A 84 13.22 1.07 4.45
N VAL A 85 14.28 1.68 3.94
CA VAL A 85 14.36 3.14 3.72
C VAL A 85 14.64 3.42 2.26
N GLN A 86 13.87 4.30 1.67
CA GLN A 86 14.11 4.79 0.31
C GLN A 86 15.05 6.00 0.37
N ALA A 87 16.14 5.93 -0.38
CA ALA A 87 17.19 6.96 -0.35
C ALA A 87 18.02 6.98 -1.63
N ALA A 88 18.74 8.06 -1.84
CA ALA A 88 19.66 8.21 -2.97
C ALA A 88 20.99 7.45 -2.74
N ASP A 89 21.48 7.46 -1.52
CA ASP A 89 22.70 6.76 -1.13
C ASP A 89 22.67 6.28 0.34
N LEU A 90 23.73 5.61 0.77
CA LEU A 90 23.83 5.04 2.12
C LEU A 90 23.77 6.11 3.23
N ARG A 91 24.36 7.28 3.01
CA ARG A 91 24.37 8.37 4.00
C ARG A 91 23.01 9.00 4.13
N ASP A 92 22.36 9.22 2.99
CA ASP A 92 20.97 9.69 2.91
C ASP A 92 20.01 8.71 3.59
N ALA A 93 20.23 7.40 3.39
CA ALA A 93 19.43 6.37 4.06
C ALA A 93 19.54 6.44 5.61
N ILE A 94 20.74 6.67 6.14
CA ILE A 94 20.93 6.84 7.59
C ILE A 94 20.25 8.11 8.09
N GLN A 95 20.39 9.22 7.37
CA GLN A 95 19.75 10.49 7.74
C GLN A 95 18.23 10.38 7.73
N LYS A 96 17.65 9.80 6.68
CA LYS A 96 16.19 9.58 6.57
C LYS A 96 15.67 8.60 7.62
N LEU A 97 16.46 7.59 7.97
CA LEU A 97 16.15 6.68 9.06
C LEU A 97 16.09 7.43 10.39
N ASP A 98 17.11 8.24 10.72
CA ASP A 98 17.14 9.02 11.96
C ASP A 98 15.99 10.03 12.01
N GLU A 99 15.63 10.63 10.87
CA GLU A 99 14.47 11.53 10.78
C GLU A 99 13.15 10.79 10.98
N GLY A 100 12.97 9.65 10.37
CA GLY A 100 11.77 8.82 10.53
C GLY A 100 11.62 8.27 11.95
N MET A 101 12.74 7.99 12.63
CA MET A 101 12.76 7.52 14.01
C MET A 101 12.63 8.65 15.04
N LYS A 102 12.66 9.93 14.63
CA LYS A 102 12.39 11.06 15.53
C LYS A 102 10.98 10.95 16.11
N GLY A 103 10.91 11.02 17.42
CA GLY A 103 9.63 10.86 18.14
C GLY A 103 9.37 9.44 18.65
N THR A 104 10.16 8.47 18.26
CA THR A 104 10.17 7.15 18.89
C THR A 104 10.78 7.26 20.27
N MET A 105 10.01 6.90 21.30
CA MET A 105 10.49 6.97 22.72
C MET A 105 11.44 5.81 23.08
N ALA A 106 11.68 4.87 22.19
CA ALA A 106 12.53 3.73 22.41
C ALA A 106 13.99 4.04 22.02
N ASP A 107 14.92 3.65 22.88
CA ASP A 107 16.35 3.67 22.53
C ASP A 107 16.65 2.61 21.46
N TYR A 108 17.36 2.99 20.42
CA TYR A 108 17.76 2.09 19.36
C TYR A 108 19.21 2.32 18.93
N SER A 109 19.80 1.30 18.35
CA SER A 109 21.10 1.39 17.70
C SER A 109 21.04 0.81 16.30
N ILE A 110 21.69 1.46 15.35
CA ILE A 110 21.82 0.99 13.97
C ILE A 110 22.91 -0.07 13.93
N ALA A 111 22.53 -1.30 13.59
CA ALA A 111 23.48 -2.41 13.51
C ALA A 111 24.08 -2.52 12.10
N SER A 112 23.29 -2.33 11.07
CA SER A 112 23.76 -2.35 9.68
C SER A 112 22.81 -1.61 8.75
N VAL A 113 23.36 -1.05 7.69
CA VAL A 113 22.61 -0.48 6.56
C VAL A 113 23.19 -1.08 5.28
N SER A 114 22.34 -1.63 4.44
CA SER A 114 22.78 -2.24 3.17
C SER A 114 21.77 -1.95 2.06
N GLU A 115 22.30 -1.66 0.87
CA GLU A 115 21.47 -1.52 -0.33
C GLU A 115 20.83 -2.87 -0.67
N THR A 116 19.56 -2.83 -1.06
CA THR A 116 18.82 -3.99 -1.54
C THR A 116 18.69 -3.97 -3.06
N ALA A 117 18.38 -5.12 -3.64
CA ALA A 117 18.04 -5.22 -5.06
C ALA A 117 16.57 -4.88 -5.35
N ILE A 118 15.78 -4.51 -4.35
CA ILE A 118 14.36 -4.19 -4.50
C ILE A 118 14.19 -3.00 -5.43
N MET A 119 13.43 -3.19 -6.51
CA MET A 119 13.19 -2.17 -7.52
C MET A 119 12.15 -1.18 -7.07
N ASP A 120 11.07 -1.67 -6.47
CA ASP A 120 10.00 -0.83 -5.93
C ASP A 120 9.21 -1.55 -4.83
N VAL A 121 8.42 -0.77 -4.10
CA VAL A 121 7.60 -1.24 -2.97
C VAL A 121 6.16 -0.80 -3.17
N TYR A 122 5.24 -1.75 -3.08
CA TYR A 122 3.80 -1.54 -3.19
C TYR A 122 3.14 -1.79 -1.83
N PRO A 123 3.02 -0.75 -0.98
CA PRO A 123 2.37 -0.88 0.32
C PRO A 123 0.87 -1.11 0.16
N TYR A 124 0.25 -1.71 1.15
CA TYR A 124 -1.20 -1.85 1.20
C TYR A 124 -1.81 -0.49 1.58
N SER A 125 -2.53 0.12 0.65
CA SER A 125 -3.33 1.29 0.97
C SER A 125 -4.74 0.82 1.34
N ALA A 126 -5.10 0.95 2.60
CA ALA A 126 -6.45 0.64 3.08
C ALA A 126 -7.53 1.50 2.41
N ASP A 127 -7.14 2.65 1.87
CA ASP A 127 -8.02 3.57 1.14
C ASP A 127 -8.34 3.11 -0.29
N GLU A 128 -7.44 2.37 -0.95
CA GLU A 128 -7.70 1.84 -2.30
C GLU A 128 -8.70 0.68 -2.30
N SER A 129 -8.84 -0.05 -1.18
CA SER A 129 -9.78 -1.17 -1.11
C SER A 129 -11.25 -0.75 -0.94
N GLN A 130 -11.54 0.54 -0.71
CA GLN A 130 -12.91 1.02 -0.51
C GLN A 130 -13.38 2.14 -1.45
N THR A 131 -12.49 2.83 -2.17
CA THR A 131 -12.89 3.98 -2.99
C THR A 131 -12.79 3.77 -4.49
N ASP A 132 -11.90 2.95 -5.00
CA ASP A 132 -11.60 2.95 -6.44
C ASP A 132 -12.54 2.10 -7.31
N THR A 133 -13.23 1.11 -6.73
CA THR A 133 -14.17 0.30 -7.52
C THR A 133 -15.56 0.93 -7.65
N VAL A 134 -15.95 1.84 -6.77
CA VAL A 134 -17.26 2.49 -6.83
C VAL A 134 -17.17 3.81 -7.62
N GLY A 135 -16.09 4.57 -7.47
CA GLY A 135 -15.88 5.85 -8.16
C GLY A 135 -15.64 5.68 -9.67
N GLU A 136 -14.77 4.77 -10.07
CA GLU A 136 -14.48 4.55 -11.50
C GLU A 136 -15.61 3.86 -12.25
N LYS A 137 -16.26 2.87 -11.63
CA LYS A 137 -17.42 2.20 -12.24
C LYS A 137 -18.69 3.06 -12.20
N ALA A 138 -18.84 3.95 -11.19
CA ALA A 138 -19.89 4.96 -11.17
C ALA A 138 -19.68 6.04 -12.23
N ASN A 139 -18.45 6.24 -12.68
CA ASN A 139 -18.08 7.19 -13.74
C ASN A 139 -18.10 6.55 -15.14
N SER A 140 -18.44 5.27 -15.26
CA SER A 140 -18.55 4.62 -16.56
C SER A 140 -19.64 5.31 -17.40
N PRO A 141 -19.46 5.42 -18.73
CA PRO A 141 -20.45 6.06 -19.61
C PRO A 141 -21.85 5.46 -19.47
N ALA A 142 -21.96 4.17 -19.21
CA ALA A 142 -23.22 3.47 -19.03
C ALA A 142 -23.94 3.90 -17.73
N VAL A 143 -23.22 4.04 -16.63
CA VAL A 143 -23.77 4.48 -15.34
C VAL A 143 -24.14 5.96 -15.40
N ARG A 144 -23.31 6.80 -16.03
CA ARG A 144 -23.63 8.23 -16.25
C ARG A 144 -24.90 8.42 -17.08
N ASN A 145 -25.03 7.70 -18.19
CA ASN A 145 -26.22 7.75 -19.04
C ASN A 145 -27.48 7.30 -18.27
N PHE A 146 -27.36 6.24 -17.46
CA PHE A 146 -28.45 5.78 -16.61
C PHE A 146 -28.85 6.84 -15.58
N ILE A 147 -27.89 7.44 -14.87
CA ILE A 147 -28.13 8.49 -13.88
C ILE A 147 -28.79 9.72 -14.55
N GLN A 148 -28.33 10.09 -15.75
CA GLN A 148 -28.93 11.21 -16.50
C GLN A 148 -30.36 10.92 -16.93
N SER A 149 -30.73 9.68 -17.20
CA SER A 149 -32.06 9.27 -17.59
C SER A 149 -33.06 9.23 -16.43
N LEU A 150 -32.59 9.29 -15.17
CA LEU A 150 -33.46 9.34 -14.01
C LEU A 150 -34.18 10.70 -13.91
N PRO A 151 -35.48 10.72 -13.56
CA PRO A 151 -36.21 11.98 -13.35
C PRO A 151 -35.61 12.77 -12.17
N GLU A 152 -35.73 14.10 -12.23
CA GLU A 152 -35.33 14.97 -11.11
C GLU A 152 -36.16 14.67 -9.86
N GLY A 153 -35.54 14.69 -8.71
CA GLY A 153 -36.18 14.34 -7.44
C GLY A 153 -36.23 12.85 -7.15
N CYS A 154 -35.57 12.01 -7.96
CA CYS A 154 -35.55 10.58 -7.78
C CYS A 154 -34.40 10.13 -6.87
N LYS A 155 -34.73 9.27 -5.91
CA LYS A 155 -33.77 8.53 -5.09
C LYS A 155 -33.92 7.04 -5.39
N THR A 156 -32.86 6.40 -5.86
CA THR A 156 -32.88 4.99 -6.23
C THR A 156 -31.60 4.29 -5.81
N THR A 157 -31.68 2.98 -5.65
CA THR A 157 -30.51 2.15 -5.33
C THR A 157 -30.13 1.35 -6.57
N ILE A 158 -28.88 1.44 -6.97
CA ILE A 158 -28.31 0.68 -8.08
C ILE A 158 -27.18 -0.23 -7.57
N THR A 159 -26.91 -1.30 -8.29
CA THR A 159 -25.77 -2.18 -7.98
C THR A 159 -24.65 -1.92 -8.96
N VAL A 160 -23.53 -1.42 -8.44
CA VAL A 160 -22.33 -1.15 -9.23
C VAL A 160 -21.18 -2.00 -8.66
N GLY A 161 -20.61 -2.87 -9.49
CA GLY A 161 -19.51 -3.75 -9.04
C GLY A 161 -19.87 -4.71 -7.90
N GLY A 162 -21.14 -5.12 -7.79
CA GLY A 162 -21.62 -6.01 -6.73
C GLY A 162 -21.97 -5.30 -5.41
N LYS A 163 -21.80 -3.99 -5.31
CA LYS A 163 -22.17 -3.18 -4.14
C LYS A 163 -23.41 -2.35 -4.44
N LYS A 164 -24.30 -2.24 -3.46
CA LYS A 164 -25.49 -1.37 -3.53
C LYS A 164 -25.09 0.06 -3.25
N VAL A 165 -25.50 0.96 -4.13
CA VAL A 165 -25.20 2.39 -4.07
C VAL A 165 -26.50 3.17 -4.20
N VAL A 166 -26.72 4.11 -3.29
CA VAL A 166 -27.90 5.00 -3.34
C VAL A 166 -27.54 6.22 -4.20
N VAL A 167 -28.32 6.44 -5.24
CA VAL A 167 -28.23 7.62 -6.12
C VAL A 167 -29.35 8.58 -5.75
N ASP A 168 -29.00 9.78 -5.34
CA ASP A 168 -29.92 10.85 -4.98
C ASP A 168 -29.76 12.01 -5.97
N LYS A 169 -30.81 12.28 -6.75
CA LYS A 169 -30.86 13.35 -7.75
C LYS A 169 -31.84 14.46 -7.33
N THR A 170 -31.88 14.77 -6.03
CA THR A 170 -32.80 15.80 -5.48
C THR A 170 -32.22 17.21 -5.43
N GLY A 171 -30.96 17.40 -5.80
CA GLY A 171 -30.27 18.68 -5.82
C GLY A 171 -29.53 18.97 -7.14
N LYS A 172 -28.80 20.09 -7.17
CA LYS A 172 -27.94 20.43 -8.32
C LYS A 172 -26.81 19.44 -8.54
N ASP A 173 -26.43 18.71 -7.48
CA ASP A 173 -25.34 17.74 -7.48
C ASP A 173 -25.89 16.33 -7.28
N ILE A 174 -25.38 15.38 -8.06
CA ILE A 174 -25.72 13.96 -7.91
C ILE A 174 -24.89 13.40 -6.77
N VAL A 175 -25.52 13.01 -5.67
CA VAL A 175 -24.84 12.42 -4.51
C VAL A 175 -24.93 10.91 -4.61
N VAL A 176 -23.79 10.25 -4.64
CA VAL A 176 -23.64 8.79 -4.68
C VAL A 176 -23.08 8.34 -3.34
N THR A 177 -23.89 7.66 -2.53
CA THR A 177 -23.46 7.16 -1.22
C THR A 177 -23.60 5.64 -1.13
N PRO A 178 -22.63 4.93 -0.53
CA PRO A 178 -22.79 3.50 -0.26
C PRO A 178 -23.94 3.26 0.73
N GLU A 179 -24.75 2.23 0.49
CA GLU A 179 -25.82 1.83 1.40
C GLU A 179 -25.20 1.32 2.72
N LYS A 180 -25.41 2.02 3.83
CA LYS A 180 -25.04 1.54 5.15
C LYS A 180 -25.92 0.33 5.49
N GLN A 181 -25.31 -0.82 5.76
CA GLN A 181 -26.03 -1.93 6.39
C GLN A 181 -26.47 -1.44 7.78
N SER A 182 -27.77 -1.42 8.01
CA SER A 182 -28.32 -1.26 9.35
C SER A 182 -27.95 -2.50 10.15
N GLU A 183 -27.10 -2.36 11.14
CA GLU A 183 -26.97 -3.34 12.23
C GLU A 183 -28.35 -3.48 12.89
N ASN A 184 -29.01 -4.58 12.63
CA ASN A 184 -30.13 -5.02 13.47
C ASN A 184 -29.52 -5.63 14.72
N ASP A 185 -29.55 -4.87 15.80
CA ASP A 185 -29.53 -5.39 17.17
C ASP A 185 -30.72 -6.36 17.37
N THR A 186 -30.41 -7.60 17.71
CA THR A 186 -31.27 -8.45 18.52
C THR A 186 -30.40 -9.33 19.42
#